data_5da66d88ec498a99b4d8bd3f45ad6446
#
_entry.id   5da66d88ec498a99b4d8bd3f45ad6446
#
_cell.length_a   1.000
_cell.length_b   1.000
_cell.length_c   1.000
_cell.angle_alpha   90.00
_cell.angle_beta   90.00
_cell.angle_gamma   90.00
#
_symmetry.space_group_name_H-M   'P 1'
#
loop_
_entity.id
_entity.type
_entity.pdbx_description
1 polymer ?
#
loop_
_entity_poly.entity_id
_entity_poly.type
_entity_poly.pdbx_seq_one_letter_code
_entity_poly.pdbx_strand_id
1 'polypeptide(L)'
;MLADPDIWPDQQPTPSDWRCRWRLFRNRLLANSEFQRWAAKTPLVRRIASRKAVELHHLTAGFVYTQTLTAVVQSNLLAVLQGRIESTKSVAAMCGLTPRAAHTLLTAAQALKLTEEVSRGFWMVGELGAGRYTLAFQL
;
A
#
# COMPACT_ATOMS: atom_id res chain seq x y z
N MET A 1 -29.69 14.14 -9.25
CA MET A 1 -30.60 13.37 -8.40
C MET A 1 -29.74 12.78 -7.28
N LEU A 2 -29.68 13.50 -6.18
CA LEU A 2 -28.91 13.05 -4.99
C LEU A 2 -29.70 11.93 -4.35
N ALA A 3 -29.06 10.77 -4.19
CA ALA A 3 -29.64 9.66 -3.46
C ALA A 3 -29.92 10.11 -2.03
N ASP A 4 -31.16 9.89 -1.60
CA ASP A 4 -31.64 10.20 -0.26
C ASP A 4 -30.78 9.45 0.77
N PRO A 5 -30.14 10.13 1.72
CA PRO A 5 -29.31 9.46 2.72
C PRO A 5 -30.10 8.53 3.66
N ASP A 6 -31.42 8.57 3.61
CA ASP A 6 -32.31 7.78 4.48
C ASP A 6 -32.74 6.43 3.87
N ILE A 7 -32.19 6.00 2.73
CA ILE A 7 -32.51 4.71 2.09
C ILE A 7 -31.60 3.55 2.55
N TRP A 8 -30.85 3.71 3.61
CA TRP A 8 -30.22 2.55 4.23
C TRP A 8 -31.28 1.77 5.01
N PRO A 9 -31.55 0.49 4.66
CA PRO A 9 -32.52 -0.29 5.39
C PRO A 9 -32.08 -0.41 6.84
N ASP A 10 -32.89 0.16 7.72
CA ASP A 10 -32.71 0.16 9.18
C ASP A 10 -32.90 -1.25 9.79
N GLN A 11 -33.16 -2.23 8.94
CA GLN A 11 -33.30 -3.63 9.34
C GLN A 11 -31.94 -4.32 9.26
N GLN A 12 -31.33 -4.49 10.41
CA GLN A 12 -30.25 -5.45 10.54
C GLN A 12 -30.77 -6.81 10.04
N PRO A 13 -30.02 -7.48 9.14
CA PRO A 13 -30.41 -8.80 8.72
C PRO A 13 -30.53 -9.69 9.96
N THR A 14 -31.75 -10.14 10.25
CA THR A 14 -32.00 -11.09 11.32
C THR A 14 -31.14 -12.33 11.06
N PRO A 15 -30.42 -12.86 12.06
CA PRO A 15 -29.53 -14.01 11.89
C PRO A 15 -30.29 -15.33 11.67
N SER A 16 -31.46 -15.28 11.06
CA SER A 16 -32.26 -16.44 10.69
C SER A 16 -31.73 -17.15 9.43
N ASP A 17 -30.91 -16.48 8.63
CA ASP A 17 -30.28 -17.11 7.48
C ASP A 17 -29.10 -17.98 7.94
N TRP A 18 -29.19 -19.29 7.67
CA TRP A 18 -28.14 -20.26 8.00
C TRP A 18 -26.76 -19.86 7.43
N ARG A 19 -26.71 -19.10 6.32
CA ARG A 19 -25.49 -18.58 5.71
C ARG A 19 -24.83 -17.53 6.59
N CYS A 20 -25.63 -16.62 7.18
CA CYS A 20 -25.12 -15.63 8.13
C CYS A 20 -24.62 -16.29 9.41
N ARG A 21 -25.35 -17.29 9.92
CA ARG A 21 -24.94 -18.06 11.10
C ARG A 21 -23.66 -18.84 10.84
N TRP A 22 -23.51 -19.43 9.66
CA TRP A 22 -22.30 -20.13 9.24
C TRP A 22 -21.10 -19.18 9.14
N ARG A 23 -21.28 -18.00 8.56
CA ARG A 23 -20.23 -16.98 8.46
C ARG A 23 -19.79 -16.48 9.82
N LEU A 24 -20.72 -16.22 10.73
CA LEU A 24 -20.42 -15.81 12.11
C LEU A 24 -19.70 -16.91 12.87
N PHE A 25 -20.13 -18.15 12.75
CA PHE A 25 -19.46 -19.31 13.34
C PHE A 25 -18.04 -19.48 12.79
N ARG A 26 -17.87 -19.40 11.48
CA ARG A 26 -16.57 -19.46 10.83
C ARG A 26 -15.64 -18.34 11.32
N ASN A 27 -16.12 -17.11 11.40
CA ASN A 27 -15.33 -15.98 11.85
C ASN A 27 -14.93 -16.12 13.32
N ARG A 28 -15.82 -16.63 14.16
CA ARG A 28 -15.53 -16.94 15.57
C ARG A 28 -14.49 -18.04 15.69
N LEU A 29 -14.58 -19.07 14.87
CA LEU A 29 -13.63 -20.17 14.84
C LEU A 29 -12.25 -19.69 14.39
N LEU A 30 -12.17 -18.86 13.35
CA LEU A 30 -10.92 -18.27 12.85
C LEU A 30 -10.27 -17.31 13.84
N ALA A 31 -11.06 -16.64 14.69
CA ALA A 31 -10.55 -15.76 15.75
C ALA A 31 -10.07 -16.52 16.99
N ASN A 32 -10.36 -17.81 17.10
CA ASN A 32 -9.95 -18.63 18.25
C ASN A 32 -8.46 -19.02 18.12
N SER A 33 -7.65 -18.64 19.11
CA SER A 33 -6.21 -18.93 19.15
C SER A 33 -5.89 -20.44 19.19
N GLU A 34 -6.72 -21.25 19.81
CA GLU A 34 -6.57 -22.72 19.84
C GLU A 34 -6.80 -23.35 18.47
N PHE A 35 -7.81 -22.88 17.76
CA PHE A 35 -8.07 -23.30 16.39
C PHE A 35 -6.93 -22.90 15.46
N GLN A 36 -6.36 -21.71 15.61
CA GLN A 36 -5.21 -21.24 14.84
C GLN A 36 -3.98 -22.12 15.09
N ARG A 37 -3.74 -22.55 16.33
CA ARG A 37 -2.65 -23.48 16.66
C ARG A 37 -2.86 -24.87 16.04
N TRP A 38 -4.09 -25.37 16.07
CA TRP A 38 -4.45 -26.64 15.44
C TRP A 38 -4.34 -26.55 13.92
N ALA A 39 -4.85 -25.48 13.31
CA ALA A 39 -4.78 -25.23 11.88
C ALA A 39 -3.33 -25.10 11.38
N ALA A 40 -2.44 -24.51 12.17
CA ALA A 40 -1.01 -24.39 11.85
C ALA A 40 -0.29 -25.77 11.79
N LYS A 41 -0.83 -26.79 12.47
CA LYS A 41 -0.30 -28.16 12.47
C LYS A 41 -0.83 -29.00 11.29
N THR A 42 -1.90 -28.58 10.62
CA THR A 42 -2.53 -29.32 9.52
C THR A 42 -2.07 -28.78 8.18
N PRO A 43 -1.38 -29.55 7.33
CA PRO A 43 -0.77 -29.05 6.09
C PRO A 43 -1.79 -28.52 5.07
N LEU A 44 -3.02 -29.05 5.05
CA LEU A 44 -4.07 -28.59 4.14
C LEU A 44 -4.62 -27.21 4.53
N VAL A 45 -4.89 -26.99 5.80
CA VAL A 45 -5.38 -25.69 6.35
C VAL A 45 -4.28 -24.64 6.24
N ARG A 46 -3.02 -25.01 6.47
CA ARG A 46 -1.85 -24.14 6.29
C ARG A 46 -1.73 -23.65 4.85
N ARG A 47 -2.02 -24.50 3.86
CA ARG A 47 -2.00 -24.13 2.44
C ARG A 47 -3.08 -23.12 2.08
N ILE A 48 -4.30 -23.28 2.61
CA ILE A 48 -5.42 -22.35 2.41
C ILE A 48 -5.17 -21.03 3.12
N ALA A 49 -4.67 -21.06 4.36
CA ALA A 49 -4.33 -19.88 5.14
C ALA A 49 -3.20 -19.07 4.48
N SER A 50 -2.16 -19.74 3.92
CA SER A 50 -1.07 -19.05 3.23
C SER A 50 -1.53 -18.37 1.93
N ARG A 51 -2.45 -18.97 1.16
CA ARG A 51 -3.03 -18.33 -0.04
C ARG A 51 -3.80 -17.06 0.30
N LYS A 52 -4.65 -17.09 1.34
CA LYS A 52 -5.40 -15.91 1.78
C LYS A 52 -4.49 -14.83 2.38
N ALA A 53 -3.44 -15.21 3.09
CA ALA A 53 -2.44 -14.28 3.58
C ALA A 53 -1.67 -13.59 2.44
N VAL A 54 -1.34 -14.32 1.38
CA VAL A 54 -0.71 -13.76 0.16
C VAL A 54 -1.65 -12.79 -0.55
N GLU A 55 -2.93 -13.15 -0.73
CA GLU A 55 -3.93 -12.24 -1.30
C GLU A 55 -4.08 -10.94 -0.49
N LEU A 56 -4.18 -11.04 0.83
CA LEU A 56 -4.26 -9.89 1.71
C LEU A 56 -2.99 -9.05 1.66
N HIS A 57 -1.83 -9.69 1.58
CA HIS A 57 -0.54 -9.01 1.41
C HIS A 57 -0.48 -8.24 0.08
N HIS A 58 -0.92 -8.82 -1.02
CA HIS A 58 -0.98 -8.14 -2.32
C HIS A 58 -1.91 -6.93 -2.30
N LEU A 59 -3.08 -7.04 -1.67
CA LEU A 59 -4.01 -5.92 -1.52
C LEU A 59 -3.41 -4.79 -0.68
N THR A 60 -2.77 -5.13 0.44
CA THR A 60 -2.10 -4.15 1.31
C THR A 60 -0.92 -3.50 0.60
N ALA A 61 -0.10 -4.29 -0.08
CA ALA A 61 1.02 -3.78 -0.86
C ALA A 61 0.54 -2.85 -1.98
N GLY A 62 -0.52 -3.22 -2.70
CA GLY A 62 -1.13 -2.37 -3.72
C GLY A 62 -1.61 -1.02 -3.19
N PHE A 63 -2.21 -1.00 -2.01
CA PHE A 63 -2.62 0.23 -1.33
C PHE A 63 -1.42 1.12 -0.98
N VAL A 64 -0.39 0.55 -0.36
CA VAL A 64 0.84 1.28 0.01
C VAL A 64 1.54 1.83 -1.24
N TYR A 65 1.62 1.05 -2.32
CA TYR A 65 2.21 1.49 -3.58
C TYR A 65 1.43 2.66 -4.19
N THR A 66 0.11 2.62 -4.17
CA THR A 66 -0.74 3.72 -4.66
C THR A 66 -0.52 4.98 -3.84
N GLN A 67 -0.49 4.89 -2.52
CA GLN A 67 -0.23 6.03 -1.63
C GLN A 67 1.16 6.62 -1.85
N THR A 68 2.18 5.78 -1.99
CA THR A 68 3.54 6.22 -2.29
C THR A 68 3.62 6.93 -3.63
N LEU A 69 3.04 6.39 -4.69
CA LEU A 69 2.98 7.02 -6.00
C LEU A 69 2.26 8.37 -5.96
N THR A 70 1.14 8.44 -5.26
CA THR A 70 0.39 9.69 -5.08
C THR A 70 1.24 10.74 -4.40
N ALA A 71 1.92 10.39 -3.31
CA ALA A 71 2.81 11.30 -2.58
C ALA A 71 4.00 11.76 -3.44
N VAL A 72 4.60 10.86 -4.23
CA VAL A 72 5.71 11.18 -5.16
C VAL A 72 5.26 12.17 -6.23
N VAL A 73 4.07 11.98 -6.79
CA VAL A 73 3.51 12.89 -7.81
C VAL A 73 3.15 14.25 -7.20
N GLN A 74 2.46 14.26 -6.07
CA GLN A 74 2.04 15.50 -5.42
C GLN A 74 3.20 16.36 -4.90
N SER A 75 4.28 15.73 -4.46
CA SER A 75 5.49 16.44 -4.01
C SER A 75 6.44 16.85 -5.13
N ASN A 76 6.16 16.49 -6.38
CA ASN A 76 7.08 16.69 -7.52
C ASN A 76 8.49 16.09 -7.31
N LEU A 77 8.59 15.05 -6.51
CA LEU A 77 9.85 14.44 -6.12
C LEU A 77 10.74 14.06 -7.31
N LEU A 78 10.16 13.42 -8.31
CA LEU A 78 10.91 12.97 -9.48
C LEU A 78 11.42 14.15 -10.35
N ALA A 79 10.64 15.22 -10.44
CA ALA A 79 11.06 16.43 -11.18
C ALA A 79 12.28 17.10 -10.52
N VAL A 80 12.30 17.12 -9.20
CA VAL A 80 13.43 17.67 -8.41
C VAL A 80 14.71 16.84 -8.62
N LEU A 81 14.59 15.52 -8.75
CA LEU A 81 15.72 14.61 -8.93
C LEU A 81 16.14 14.43 -10.39
N GLN A 82 15.37 14.93 -11.36
CA GLN A 82 15.63 14.70 -12.77
C GLN A 82 16.99 15.26 -13.21
N GLY A 83 17.88 14.38 -13.68
CA GLY A 83 19.21 14.72 -14.17
C GLY A 83 20.17 15.21 -13.10
N ARG A 84 19.86 15.03 -11.82
CA ARG A 84 20.65 15.50 -10.67
C ARG A 84 20.80 14.44 -9.60
N ILE A 85 21.84 14.63 -8.81
CA ILE A 85 22.00 13.94 -7.53
C ILE A 85 21.80 14.98 -6.44
N GLU A 86 20.81 14.78 -5.58
CA GLU A 86 20.41 15.73 -4.55
C GLU A 86 20.48 15.09 -3.16
N SER A 87 20.85 15.90 -2.17
CA SER A 87 20.81 15.45 -0.77
C SER A 87 19.38 15.40 -0.23
N THR A 88 19.15 14.60 0.78
CA THR A 88 17.84 14.51 1.47
C THR A 88 17.34 15.89 1.92
N LYS A 89 18.24 16.73 2.45
CA LYS A 89 17.88 18.09 2.88
C LYS A 89 17.48 18.99 1.71
N SER A 90 18.20 18.89 0.59
CA SER A 90 17.89 19.66 -0.62
C SER A 90 16.54 19.24 -1.20
N VAL A 91 16.28 17.97 -1.29
CA VAL A 91 14.97 17.41 -1.72
C VAL A 91 13.85 17.88 -0.80
N ALA A 92 14.05 17.82 0.51
CA ALA A 92 13.09 18.29 1.49
C ALA A 92 12.73 19.76 1.29
N ALA A 93 13.72 20.63 1.11
CA ALA A 93 13.51 22.06 0.88
C ALA A 93 12.76 22.32 -0.43
N MET A 94 13.12 21.63 -1.52
CA MET A 94 12.50 21.83 -2.83
C MET A 94 11.07 21.27 -2.92
N CYS A 95 10.78 20.18 -2.18
CA CYS A 95 9.45 19.57 -2.13
C CYS A 95 8.55 20.16 -1.05
N GLY A 96 9.03 21.07 -0.21
CA GLY A 96 8.28 21.63 0.92
C GLY A 96 8.00 20.59 2.03
N LEU A 97 8.90 19.64 2.20
CA LEU A 97 8.79 18.55 3.19
C LEU A 97 9.80 18.75 4.33
N THR A 98 9.53 18.12 5.47
CA THR A 98 10.54 17.98 6.50
C THR A 98 11.63 16.98 6.06
N PRO A 99 12.88 17.09 6.52
CA PRO A 99 13.94 16.14 6.17
C PRO A 99 13.57 14.69 6.47
N ARG A 100 12.84 14.43 7.55
CA ARG A 100 12.36 13.11 7.93
C ARG A 100 11.31 12.59 6.94
N ALA A 101 10.35 13.43 6.57
CA ALA A 101 9.30 13.07 5.60
C ALA A 101 9.91 12.81 4.22
N ALA A 102 10.86 13.64 3.78
CA ALA A 102 11.57 13.46 2.53
C ALA A 102 12.36 12.14 2.51
N HIS A 103 13.08 11.82 3.58
CA HIS A 103 13.80 10.55 3.71
C HIS A 103 12.85 9.34 3.64
N THR A 104 11.73 9.40 4.34
CA THR A 104 10.72 8.33 4.33
C THR A 104 10.13 8.14 2.92
N LEU A 105 9.79 9.23 2.24
CA LEU A 105 9.25 9.19 0.88
C LEU A 105 10.27 8.68 -0.13
N LEU A 106 11.53 9.14 -0.05
CA LEU A 106 12.63 8.67 -0.90
C LEU A 106 12.88 7.18 -0.73
N THR A 107 12.90 6.68 0.51
CA THR A 107 13.08 5.26 0.82
C THR A 107 11.90 4.42 0.31
N ALA A 108 10.67 4.89 0.48
CA ALA A 108 9.47 4.22 -0.06
C ALA A 108 9.48 4.21 -1.60
N ALA A 109 9.88 5.31 -2.23
CA ALA A 109 10.02 5.42 -3.68
C ALA A 109 11.15 4.52 -4.22
N GLN A 110 12.22 4.31 -3.45
CA GLN A 110 13.29 3.36 -3.78
C GLN A 110 12.78 1.92 -3.81
N ALA A 111 11.91 1.54 -2.90
CA ALA A 111 11.28 0.21 -2.93
C ALA A 111 10.47 -0.02 -4.22
N LEU A 112 9.95 1.04 -4.84
CA LEU A 112 9.27 1.03 -6.14
C LEU A 112 10.21 1.24 -7.33
N LYS A 113 11.53 1.32 -7.11
CA LYS A 113 12.54 1.62 -8.13
C LYS A 113 12.35 2.96 -8.85
N LEU A 114 11.67 3.91 -8.20
CA LEU A 114 11.46 5.27 -8.71
C LEU A 114 12.64 6.19 -8.37
N THR A 115 13.29 5.93 -7.26
CA THR A 115 14.49 6.64 -6.79
C THR A 115 15.61 5.65 -6.47
N GLU A 116 16.83 6.11 -6.41
CA GLU A 116 18.01 5.32 -6.05
C GLU A 116 18.92 6.13 -5.14
N GLU A 117 19.36 5.53 -4.04
CA GLU A 117 20.37 6.13 -3.17
C GLU A 117 21.77 5.80 -3.72
N VAL A 118 22.46 6.81 -4.25
CA VAL A 118 23.81 6.67 -4.84
C VAL A 118 24.88 6.56 -3.77
N SER A 119 24.75 7.37 -2.75
CA SER A 119 25.57 7.34 -1.54
C SER A 119 24.70 7.79 -0.35
N ARG A 120 25.17 7.55 0.85
CA ARG A 120 24.38 7.82 2.05
C ARG A 120 23.84 9.25 2.10
N GLY A 121 22.51 9.37 1.98
CA GLY A 121 21.80 10.65 1.97
C GLY A 121 21.78 11.39 0.64
N PHE A 122 22.28 10.79 -0.45
CA PHE A 122 22.25 11.35 -1.80
C PHE A 122 21.45 10.47 -2.75
N TRP A 123 20.53 11.08 -3.46
CA TRP A 123 19.48 10.42 -4.22
C TRP A 123 19.49 10.86 -5.68
N MET A 124 19.10 9.95 -6.55
CA MET A 124 18.84 10.19 -7.96
C MET A 124 17.57 9.49 -8.41
N VAL A 125 17.10 9.79 -9.62
CA VAL A 125 15.98 9.07 -10.22
C VAL A 125 16.39 7.63 -10.51
N GLY A 126 15.55 6.67 -10.08
CA GLY A 126 15.75 5.26 -10.35
C GLY A 126 15.27 4.85 -11.75
N GLU A 127 15.51 3.61 -12.10
CA GLU A 127 15.23 3.05 -13.43
C GLU A 127 13.77 3.25 -13.90
N LEU A 128 12.80 3.01 -13.05
CA LEU A 128 11.38 3.20 -13.39
C LEU A 128 10.96 4.67 -13.37
N GLY A 129 11.60 5.49 -12.55
CA GLY A 129 11.35 6.93 -12.51
C GLY A 129 11.81 7.64 -13.78
N ALA A 130 12.98 7.28 -14.31
CA ALA A 130 13.54 7.83 -15.55
C ALA A 130 12.67 7.51 -16.78
N GLY A 131 12.12 6.28 -16.87
CA GLY A 131 11.30 5.87 -18.02
C GLY A 131 9.97 6.61 -18.12
N ARG A 132 9.34 6.98 -17.00
CA ARG A 132 8.06 7.69 -17.00
C ARG A 132 8.14 9.15 -17.46
N TYR A 133 9.23 9.82 -17.15
CA TYR A 133 9.42 11.20 -17.60
C TYR A 133 9.60 11.32 -19.11
N THR A 134 10.27 10.35 -19.73
CA THR A 134 10.44 10.33 -21.20
C THR A 134 9.10 10.15 -21.92
N LEU A 135 8.18 9.35 -21.37
CA LEU A 135 6.87 9.14 -21.98
C LEU A 135 5.89 10.31 -21.73
N ALA A 136 5.98 10.98 -20.58
CA ALA A 136 5.09 12.12 -20.26
C ALA A 136 5.44 13.39 -21.05
N PHE A 137 6.67 13.57 -21.48
CA PHE A 137 7.11 14.72 -22.28
C PHE A 137 7.02 14.50 -23.81
N GLN A 138 6.72 13.29 -24.28
CA GLN A 138 6.50 13.01 -25.70
C GLN A 138 5.01 13.09 -26.13
N LEU A 139 4.15 13.40 -25.21
CA LEU A 139 2.74 13.67 -25.48
C LEU A 139 2.46 15.18 -25.40
#